data_339674e924632c7d3e428cfbf6025a72
#
_entry.id   339674e924632c7d3e428cfbf6025a72
#
_cell.length_a   1.000
_cell.length_b   1.000
_cell.length_c   1.000
_cell.angle_alpha   90.00
_cell.angle_beta   90.00
_cell.angle_gamma   90.00
#
_symmetry.space_group_name_H-M   'P 1'
#
loop_
_entity.id
_entity.type
_entity.pdbx_description
1 polymer ?
#
loop_
_entity_poly.entity_id
_entity_poly.type
_entity_poly.pdbx_seq_one_letter_code
_entity_poly.pdbx_strand_id
1 'polypeptide(L)'
;MAGILIIAHAPFATALRECLAHIYGGLPARIGVIDVMPDCDPVEVRAFARSEIDRLKEDNGAIVLTDVFGATPANIAASLHDSDVRVLAGCNLPMLVRAVCYRATPLETLTEKILQGGSKGIQELDSSTPLNPCALATKAAGSPDPACSASTDLASVKAASH
;
A
#
# COMPACT_ATOMS: atom_id res chain seq x y z
N MET A 1 -13.48 -4.19 6.68
CA MET A 1 -12.50 -3.66 5.68
C MET A 1 -11.24 -4.51 5.71
N ALA A 2 -10.50 -4.67 4.60
CA ALA A 2 -9.24 -5.40 4.61
C ALA A 2 -8.16 -4.65 5.43
N GLY A 3 -7.39 -5.41 6.23
CA GLY A 3 -6.15 -4.92 6.85
C GLY A 3 -5.03 -4.80 5.81
N ILE A 4 -4.05 -3.92 6.04
CA ILE A 4 -2.90 -3.75 5.17
C ILE A 4 -1.64 -3.89 6.01
N LEU A 5 -0.77 -4.84 5.66
CA LEU A 5 0.53 -5.03 6.31
C LEU A 5 1.63 -4.87 5.26
N ILE A 6 2.65 -4.06 5.55
CA ILE A 6 3.82 -3.89 4.70
C ILE A 6 5.00 -4.60 5.38
N ILE A 7 5.61 -5.56 4.69
CA ILE A 7 6.80 -6.29 5.16
C ILE A 7 7.90 -6.06 4.13
N ALA A 8 8.92 -5.31 4.47
CA ALA A 8 9.96 -4.91 3.52
C ALA A 8 11.31 -4.70 4.20
N HIS A 9 12.38 -4.60 3.42
CA HIS A 9 13.70 -4.26 3.96
C HIS A 9 13.65 -2.92 4.71
N ALA A 10 14.31 -2.86 5.86
CA ALA A 10 14.41 -1.64 6.65
C ALA A 10 15.16 -0.53 5.88
N PRO A 11 14.70 0.73 5.87
CA PRO A 11 13.50 1.26 6.53
C PRO A 11 12.29 1.43 5.58
N PHE A 12 12.19 0.64 4.52
CA PHE A 12 11.25 0.90 3.41
C PHE A 12 9.78 0.79 3.81
N ALA A 13 9.41 -0.18 4.67
CA ALA A 13 8.03 -0.32 5.11
C ALA A 13 7.56 0.89 5.92
N THR A 14 8.38 1.36 6.87
CA THR A 14 8.12 2.57 7.64
C THR A 14 8.05 3.81 6.75
N ALA A 15 8.99 3.98 5.80
CA ALA A 15 8.99 5.11 4.89
C ALA A 15 7.72 5.17 4.02
N LEU A 16 7.26 4.04 3.49
CA LEU A 16 6.01 3.98 2.74
C LEU A 16 4.79 4.37 3.57
N ARG A 17 4.73 3.93 4.83
CA ARG A 17 3.67 4.33 5.77
C ARG A 17 3.66 5.83 6.03
N GLU A 18 4.83 6.43 6.20
CA GLU A 18 4.97 7.87 6.43
C GLU A 18 4.54 8.68 5.20
N CYS A 19 4.95 8.24 4.00
CA CYS A 19 4.47 8.84 2.74
C CYS A 19 2.95 8.76 2.63
N LEU A 20 2.36 7.61 2.98
CA LEU A 20 0.91 7.44 2.96
C LEU A 20 0.21 8.37 3.96
N ALA A 21 0.74 8.48 5.18
CA ALA A 21 0.23 9.40 6.20
C ALA A 21 0.28 10.87 5.72
N HIS A 22 1.34 11.25 5.02
CA HIS A 22 1.46 12.56 4.41
C HIS A 22 0.38 12.81 3.34
N ILE A 23 0.16 11.84 2.43
CA ILE A 23 -0.84 11.94 1.35
C ILE A 23 -2.26 12.10 1.91
N TYR A 24 -2.59 11.38 2.99
CA TYR A 24 -3.95 11.38 3.55
C TYR A 24 -4.17 12.40 4.69
N GLY A 25 -3.14 13.19 5.04
CA GLY A 25 -3.21 14.11 6.18
C GLY A 25 -3.30 13.41 7.54
N GLY A 26 -2.92 12.14 7.60
CA GLY A 26 -2.95 11.26 8.77
C GLY A 26 -2.91 9.80 8.36
N LEU A 27 -2.47 8.91 9.24
CA LEU A 27 -2.38 7.49 8.91
C LEU A 27 -3.79 6.85 8.86
N PRO A 28 -4.19 6.28 7.72
CA PRO A 28 -5.43 5.50 7.65
C PRO A 28 -5.39 4.32 8.64
N ALA A 29 -6.54 4.00 9.23
CA ALA A 29 -6.64 2.90 10.20
C ALA A 29 -6.23 1.54 9.59
N ARG A 30 -5.82 0.58 10.44
CA ARG A 30 -5.51 -0.81 10.07
C ARG A 30 -4.40 -0.96 9.03
N ILE A 31 -3.35 -0.14 9.17
CA ILE A 31 -2.11 -0.26 8.43
C ILE A 31 -1.00 -0.59 9.42
N GLY A 32 -0.31 -1.71 9.18
CA GLY A 32 0.86 -2.15 9.92
C GLY A 32 2.11 -2.15 9.04
N VAL A 33 3.27 -2.09 9.67
CA VAL A 33 4.58 -2.17 8.99
C VAL A 33 5.53 -3.06 9.76
N ILE A 34 6.37 -3.78 9.02
CA ILE A 34 7.49 -4.56 9.55
C ILE A 34 8.71 -4.26 8.70
N ASP A 35 9.69 -3.58 9.28
CA ASP A 35 10.99 -3.38 8.68
C ASP A 35 11.89 -4.58 9.00
N VAL A 36 12.23 -5.35 7.97
CA VAL A 36 13.07 -6.55 8.10
C VAL A 36 14.53 -6.15 8.10
N MET A 37 15.21 -6.39 9.22
CA MET A 37 16.64 -6.13 9.38
C MET A 37 17.47 -7.24 8.74
N PRO A 38 18.73 -6.95 8.30
CA PRO A 38 19.59 -7.94 7.65
C PRO A 38 19.89 -9.19 8.48
N ASP A 39 19.94 -9.04 9.80
CA ASP A 39 20.29 -10.05 10.81
C ASP A 39 19.09 -10.61 11.57
N CYS A 40 17.85 -10.35 11.10
CA CYS A 40 16.62 -10.83 11.75
C CYS A 40 16.50 -12.35 11.66
N ASP A 41 15.83 -12.95 12.67
CA ASP A 41 15.36 -14.33 12.58
C ASP A 41 14.04 -14.37 11.76
N PRO A 42 14.04 -15.02 10.58
CA PRO A 42 12.83 -15.10 9.75
C PRO A 42 11.64 -15.79 10.45
N VAL A 43 11.91 -16.68 11.41
CA VAL A 43 10.87 -17.40 12.15
C VAL A 43 10.16 -16.44 13.11
N GLU A 44 10.92 -15.63 13.83
CA GLU A 44 10.37 -14.61 14.74
C GLU A 44 9.59 -13.54 13.97
N VAL A 45 10.16 -13.03 12.86
CA VAL A 45 9.49 -12.04 12.02
C VAL A 45 8.16 -12.59 11.45
N ARG A 46 8.15 -13.86 11.02
CA ARG A 46 6.93 -14.51 10.55
C ARG A 46 5.87 -14.64 11.64
N ALA A 47 6.27 -15.05 12.85
CA ALA A 47 5.35 -15.17 13.98
C ALA A 47 4.74 -13.80 14.34
N PHE A 48 5.57 -12.77 14.40
CA PHE A 48 5.12 -11.40 14.62
C PHE A 48 4.18 -10.90 13.51
N ALA A 49 4.53 -11.16 12.23
CA ALA A 49 3.69 -10.78 11.09
C ALA A 49 2.31 -11.46 11.14
N ARG A 50 2.25 -12.72 11.57
CA ARG A 50 0.96 -13.43 11.76
C ARG A 50 0.10 -12.72 12.80
N SER A 51 0.67 -12.36 13.95
CA SER A 51 -0.06 -11.64 15.00
C SER A 51 -0.53 -10.25 14.53
N GLU A 52 0.28 -9.56 13.72
CA GLU A 52 -0.10 -8.28 13.13
C GLU A 52 -1.25 -8.42 12.12
N ILE A 53 -1.23 -9.46 11.28
CA ILE A 53 -2.35 -9.76 10.37
C ILE A 53 -3.64 -9.97 11.17
N ASP A 54 -3.58 -10.78 12.23
CA ASP A 54 -4.76 -11.06 13.08
C ASP A 54 -5.29 -9.79 13.76
N ARG A 55 -4.42 -8.87 14.13
CA ARG A 55 -4.80 -7.57 14.69
C ARG A 55 -5.42 -6.62 13.66
N LEU A 56 -4.94 -6.68 12.40
CA LEU A 56 -5.32 -5.75 11.34
C LEU A 56 -6.55 -6.20 10.56
N LYS A 57 -6.72 -7.51 10.35
CA LYS A 57 -7.82 -8.06 9.54
C LYS A 57 -9.18 -7.87 10.19
N GLU A 58 -10.18 -7.72 9.36
CA GLU A 58 -11.60 -7.82 9.67
C GLU A 58 -12.22 -8.85 8.71
N ASP A 59 -13.54 -8.85 8.59
CA ASP A 59 -14.31 -9.80 7.75
C ASP A 59 -13.79 -9.89 6.29
N ASN A 60 -13.16 -8.82 5.81
CA ASN A 60 -12.62 -8.74 4.45
C ASN A 60 -11.14 -9.17 4.34
N GLY A 61 -10.59 -9.81 5.38
CA GLY A 61 -9.23 -10.34 5.36
C GLY A 61 -8.12 -9.29 5.40
N ALA A 62 -6.96 -9.62 4.83
CA ALA A 62 -5.79 -8.75 4.80
C ALA A 62 -5.01 -8.83 3.48
N ILE A 63 -4.35 -7.71 3.14
CA ILE A 63 -3.33 -7.61 2.09
C ILE A 63 -1.97 -7.46 2.75
N VAL A 64 -1.01 -8.27 2.35
CA VAL A 64 0.40 -8.14 2.69
C VAL A 64 1.15 -7.64 1.46
N LEU A 65 1.86 -6.52 1.62
CA LEU A 65 2.69 -5.93 0.57
C LEU A 65 4.16 -6.11 0.93
N THR A 66 4.98 -6.54 -0.02
CA THR A 66 6.44 -6.66 0.16
C THR A 66 7.19 -5.98 -0.99
N ASP A 67 8.43 -5.61 -0.76
CA ASP A 67 9.24 -4.86 -1.72
C ASP A 67 9.72 -5.70 -2.89
N VAL A 68 10.76 -6.52 -2.72
CA VAL A 68 11.45 -7.21 -3.80
C VAL A 68 11.07 -8.70 -3.83
N PHE A 69 10.58 -9.16 -4.97
CA PHE A 69 10.30 -10.58 -5.18
C PHE A 69 11.58 -11.41 -5.03
N GLY A 70 11.49 -12.51 -4.28
CA GLY A 70 12.60 -13.45 -4.07
C GLY A 70 13.56 -13.08 -2.91
N ALA A 71 13.39 -11.93 -2.27
CA ALA A 71 14.17 -11.52 -1.10
C ALA A 71 13.59 -12.07 0.22
N THR A 72 14.33 -11.91 1.32
CA THR A 72 13.90 -12.42 2.65
C THR A 72 12.53 -11.90 3.08
N PRO A 73 12.20 -10.59 2.98
CA PRO A 73 10.85 -10.10 3.31
C PRO A 73 9.75 -10.77 2.49
N ALA A 74 10.00 -10.99 1.18
CA ALA A 74 9.03 -11.63 0.29
C ALA A 74 8.83 -13.12 0.62
N ASN A 75 9.88 -13.83 1.01
CA ASN A 75 9.80 -15.23 1.43
C ASN A 75 9.01 -15.37 2.74
N ILE A 76 9.25 -14.47 3.69
CA ILE A 76 8.47 -14.41 4.93
C ILE A 76 6.99 -14.11 4.60
N ALA A 77 6.74 -13.08 3.80
CA ALA A 77 5.39 -12.68 3.41
C ALA A 77 4.64 -13.80 2.67
N ALA A 78 5.30 -14.49 1.73
CA ALA A 78 4.70 -15.60 0.97
C ALA A 78 4.20 -16.74 1.88
N SER A 79 4.89 -17.00 2.99
CA SER A 79 4.47 -18.01 3.98
C SER A 79 3.21 -17.64 4.79
N LEU A 80 2.73 -16.39 4.66
CA LEU A 80 1.54 -15.86 5.33
C LEU A 80 0.28 -15.95 4.44
N HIS A 81 0.45 -16.31 3.16
CA HIS A 81 -0.68 -16.44 2.22
C HIS A 81 -1.70 -17.45 2.74
N ASP A 82 -2.99 -17.06 2.70
CA ASP A 82 -4.11 -17.89 3.15
C ASP A 82 -5.39 -17.53 2.37
N SER A 83 -6.50 -18.20 2.67
CA SER A 83 -7.81 -17.96 2.07
C SER A 83 -8.28 -16.50 2.25
N ASP A 84 -7.97 -15.91 3.41
CA ASP A 84 -8.31 -14.52 3.79
C ASP A 84 -7.10 -13.56 3.79
N VAL A 85 -5.94 -14.01 3.28
CA VAL A 85 -4.71 -13.19 3.18
C VAL A 85 -4.13 -13.28 1.78
N ARG A 86 -3.94 -12.14 1.12
CA ARG A 86 -3.23 -12.04 -0.16
C ARG A 86 -1.89 -11.37 0.00
N VAL A 87 -0.88 -11.87 -0.69
CA VAL A 87 0.49 -11.37 -0.63
C VAL A 87 0.91 -10.87 -2.02
N LEU A 88 1.38 -9.62 -2.08
CA LEU A 88 1.78 -8.96 -3.33
C LEU A 88 3.20 -8.41 -3.19
N ALA A 89 4.07 -8.71 -4.13
CA ALA A 89 5.44 -8.19 -4.20
C ALA A 89 5.56 -7.02 -5.18
N GLY A 90 6.64 -6.26 -5.08
CA GLY A 90 6.88 -5.08 -5.92
C GLY A 90 6.19 -3.83 -5.40
N CYS A 91 5.98 -3.76 -4.08
CA CYS A 91 5.24 -2.69 -3.43
C CYS A 91 5.75 -1.31 -3.84
N ASN A 92 4.82 -0.47 -4.23
CA ASN A 92 5.03 0.94 -4.53
C ASN A 92 3.88 1.79 -3.97
N LEU A 93 4.08 3.10 -3.94
CA LEU A 93 3.10 4.02 -3.37
C LEU A 93 1.73 4.00 -4.09
N PRO A 94 1.65 3.91 -5.44
CA PRO A 94 0.39 3.70 -6.14
C PRO A 94 -0.38 2.44 -5.70
N MET A 95 0.30 1.33 -5.40
CA MET A 95 -0.34 0.12 -4.83
C MET A 95 -0.97 0.41 -3.47
N LEU A 96 -0.25 1.10 -2.58
CA LEU A 96 -0.74 1.48 -1.25
C LEU A 96 -1.96 2.38 -1.31
N VAL A 97 -1.93 3.41 -2.15
CA VAL A 97 -3.09 4.29 -2.37
C VAL A 97 -4.31 3.48 -2.82
N ARG A 98 -4.13 2.55 -3.77
CA ARG A 98 -5.22 1.66 -4.21
C ARG A 98 -5.69 0.73 -3.10
N ALA A 99 -4.78 0.17 -2.31
CA ALA A 99 -5.13 -0.67 -1.18
C ALA A 99 -6.04 0.06 -0.19
N VAL A 100 -5.74 1.31 0.14
CA VAL A 100 -6.55 2.14 1.03
C VAL A 100 -7.91 2.49 0.40
N CYS A 101 -7.93 2.91 -0.87
CA CYS A 101 -9.17 3.31 -1.55
C CYS A 101 -10.17 2.16 -1.71
N TYR A 102 -9.68 0.95 -1.97
CA TYR A 102 -10.53 -0.19 -2.32
C TYR A 102 -10.66 -1.26 -1.22
N ARG A 103 -10.13 -1.03 -0.01
CA ARG A 103 -10.10 -2.03 1.08
C ARG A 103 -11.49 -2.50 1.57
N ALA A 104 -12.56 -1.84 1.15
CA ALA A 104 -13.93 -2.26 1.45
C ALA A 104 -14.48 -3.27 0.43
N THR A 105 -13.83 -3.44 -0.74
CA THR A 105 -14.24 -4.41 -1.76
C THR A 105 -13.79 -5.82 -1.40
N PRO A 106 -14.37 -6.88 -2.02
CA PRO A 106 -13.91 -8.26 -1.83
C PRO A 106 -12.41 -8.40 -2.10
N LEU A 107 -11.74 -9.28 -1.35
CA LEU A 107 -10.27 -9.40 -1.35
C LEU A 107 -9.68 -9.67 -2.73
N GLU A 108 -10.36 -10.43 -3.56
CA GLU A 108 -9.96 -10.71 -4.95
C GLU A 108 -9.99 -9.44 -5.81
N THR A 109 -11.10 -8.70 -5.78
CA THR A 109 -11.23 -7.41 -6.46
C THR A 109 -10.20 -6.40 -5.98
N LEU A 110 -9.97 -6.34 -4.65
CA LEU A 110 -8.95 -5.48 -4.04
C LEU A 110 -7.56 -5.80 -4.60
N THR A 111 -7.21 -7.09 -4.67
CA THR A 111 -5.94 -7.57 -5.22
C THR A 111 -5.72 -7.09 -6.65
N GLU A 112 -6.72 -7.25 -7.52
CA GLU A 112 -6.68 -6.78 -8.91
C GLU A 112 -6.48 -5.25 -8.99
N LYS A 113 -7.23 -4.48 -8.18
CA LYS A 113 -7.11 -3.00 -8.14
C LYS A 113 -5.73 -2.55 -7.71
N ILE A 114 -5.12 -3.23 -6.74
CA ILE A 114 -3.77 -2.94 -6.27
C ILE A 114 -2.74 -3.20 -7.38
N LEU A 115 -2.78 -4.38 -8.01
CA LEU A 115 -1.86 -4.75 -9.10
C LEU A 115 -1.97 -3.80 -10.29
N GLN A 116 -3.18 -3.48 -10.72
CA GLN A 116 -3.43 -2.51 -11.78
C GLN A 116 -2.91 -1.11 -11.41
N GLY A 117 -3.10 -0.68 -10.15
CA GLY A 117 -2.62 0.61 -9.67
C GLY A 117 -1.10 0.69 -9.67
N GLY A 118 -0.43 -0.37 -9.21
CA GLY A 118 1.03 -0.46 -9.22
C GLY A 118 1.61 -0.34 -10.62
N SER A 119 1.11 -1.12 -11.55
CA SER A 119 1.55 -1.10 -12.95
C SER A 119 1.29 0.24 -13.64
N LYS A 120 0.09 0.80 -13.47
CA LYS A 120 -0.28 2.10 -14.07
C LYS A 120 0.42 3.29 -13.42
N GLY A 121 0.94 3.12 -12.21
CA GLY A 121 1.71 4.14 -11.50
C GLY A 121 3.15 4.30 -11.99
N ILE A 122 3.62 3.41 -12.86
CA ILE A 122 4.95 3.47 -13.48
C ILE A 122 4.78 4.14 -14.84
N GLN A 123 5.21 5.40 -14.97
CA GLN A 123 5.03 6.20 -16.17
C GLN A 123 6.26 7.07 -16.44
N GLU A 124 6.59 7.24 -17.70
CA GLU A 124 7.48 8.31 -18.14
C GLU A 124 6.72 9.65 -18.03
N LEU A 125 7.35 10.64 -17.44
CA LEU A 125 6.78 11.98 -17.29
C LEU A 125 7.44 12.95 -18.24
N ASP A 126 6.65 13.73 -18.96
CA ASP A 126 7.09 14.86 -19.76
C ASP A 126 6.29 16.13 -19.40
N SER A 127 6.60 17.26 -20.02
CA SER A 127 5.95 18.54 -19.74
C SER A 127 4.45 18.57 -20.09
N SER A 128 3.95 17.61 -20.86
CA SER A 128 2.54 17.47 -21.26
C SER A 128 1.77 16.48 -20.37
N THR A 129 2.47 15.74 -19.51
CA THR A 129 1.86 14.74 -18.64
C THR A 129 0.95 15.41 -17.61
N PRO A 130 -0.35 15.09 -17.54
CA PRO A 130 -1.24 15.66 -16.55
C PRO A 130 -0.79 15.31 -15.12
N LEU A 131 -0.53 16.33 -14.29
CA LEU A 131 -0.05 16.19 -12.92
C LEU A 131 -1.17 15.84 -11.90
N ASN A 132 -2.32 15.33 -12.34
CA ASN A 132 -3.41 14.99 -11.44
C ASN A 132 -3.48 13.47 -11.17
N PRO A 133 -2.99 12.99 -10.02
CA PRO A 133 -3.03 11.56 -9.66
C PRO A 133 -4.47 11.00 -9.55
N CYS A 134 -5.47 11.84 -9.28
CA CYS A 134 -6.87 11.44 -9.25
C CYS A 134 -7.45 11.12 -10.65
N ALA A 135 -6.92 11.71 -11.73
CA ALA A 135 -7.38 11.44 -13.09
C ALA A 135 -7.16 10.00 -13.55
N LEU A 136 -6.20 9.28 -12.95
CA LEU A 136 -5.97 7.85 -13.18
C LEU A 136 -7.03 6.96 -12.54
N ALA A 137 -7.70 7.44 -11.49
CA ALA A 137 -8.79 6.72 -10.83
C ALA A 137 -10.09 6.77 -11.63
N THR A 138 -10.38 7.90 -12.28
CA THR A 138 -11.66 8.17 -12.95
C THR A 138 -11.79 7.60 -14.35
N LYS A 139 -10.68 7.35 -15.07
CA LYS A 139 -10.72 6.74 -16.42
C LYS A 139 -11.02 5.24 -16.43
N ALA A 140 -10.93 4.55 -15.31
CA ALA A 140 -11.18 3.11 -15.21
C ALA A 140 -12.55 2.76 -14.59
N ALA A 141 -13.27 3.73 -14.04
CA ALA A 141 -14.61 3.54 -13.48
C ALA A 141 -15.52 4.64 -14.01
N GLY A 142 -16.54 4.26 -14.76
CA GLY A 142 -17.56 5.18 -15.28
C GLY A 142 -18.51 5.70 -14.19
N SER A 143 -18.00 6.09 -13.03
CA SER A 143 -18.69 6.81 -11.95
C SER A 143 -17.67 7.39 -10.97
N PRO A 144 -17.81 8.65 -10.53
CA PRO A 144 -16.94 9.21 -9.52
C PRO A 144 -17.27 8.59 -8.16
N ASP A 145 -16.29 7.87 -7.57
CA ASP A 145 -16.38 7.34 -6.23
C ASP A 145 -16.20 8.49 -5.22
N PRO A 146 -17.18 8.79 -4.34
CA PRO A 146 -17.13 9.94 -3.44
C PRO A 146 -16.04 9.88 -2.36
N ALA A 147 -15.36 8.74 -2.20
CA ALA A 147 -14.29 8.57 -1.22
C ALA A 147 -12.92 9.15 -1.66
N CYS A 148 -12.76 9.52 -2.92
CA CYS A 148 -11.51 10.06 -3.47
C CYS A 148 -11.48 11.60 -3.55
N SER A 149 -12.53 12.29 -3.08
CA SER A 149 -12.67 13.75 -3.20
C SER A 149 -12.07 14.56 -2.04
N ALA A 150 -11.43 13.92 -1.07
CA ALA A 150 -10.92 14.60 0.12
C ALA A 150 -9.40 14.83 0.08
N SER A 151 -8.90 15.55 -0.91
CA SER A 151 -7.61 16.26 -0.81
C SER A 151 -7.29 17.05 -2.08
N THR A 152 -8.07 18.10 -2.36
CA THR A 152 -7.80 19.05 -3.45
C THR A 152 -7.18 20.34 -2.96
N ASP A 153 -6.40 20.36 -1.88
CA ASP A 153 -5.66 21.54 -1.46
C ASP A 153 -4.17 21.25 -1.24
N LEU A 154 -3.48 20.90 -2.31
CA LEU A 154 -2.01 20.85 -2.36
C LEU A 154 -1.42 22.01 -3.20
N ALA A 155 -2.01 23.20 -3.06
CA ALA A 155 -1.46 24.41 -3.65
C ALA A 155 -1.03 25.38 -2.53
N SER A 156 0.00 25.06 -1.76
CA SER A 156 0.78 26.03 -0.97
C SER A 156 2.02 25.38 -0.34
N VAL A 157 2.95 24.91 -1.14
CA VAL A 157 4.33 24.81 -0.66
C VAL A 157 5.02 26.12 -1.01
N LYS A 158 4.97 27.07 -0.07
CA LYS A 158 5.86 28.22 -0.11
C LYS A 158 7.30 27.73 0.03
N ALA A 159 8.10 27.96 -1.00
CA ALA A 159 9.56 27.92 -0.91
C ALA A 159 9.99 28.95 0.17
N ALA A 160 10.47 28.45 1.30
CA ALA A 160 11.23 29.25 2.25
C ALA A 160 12.69 29.06 1.92
N SER A 161 13.24 30.02 1.14
CA SER A 161 14.67 30.28 1.06
C SER A 161 15.11 30.93 2.37
N HIS A 162 16.05 30.30 3.06
CA HIS A 162 17.23 30.94 3.68
C HIS A 162 18.22 29.85 4.01
#